data_6e6bc9fc0c24e95920b387625248f103
#
_entry.id   6e6bc9fc0c24e95920b387625248f103
#
_cell.length_a   1.000
_cell.length_b   1.000
_cell.length_c   1.000
_cell.angle_alpha   90.00
_cell.angle_beta   90.00
_cell.angle_gamma   90.00
#
_symmetry.space_group_name_H-M   'P 1'
#
loop_
_entity.id
_entity.type
_entity.pdbx_description
1 polymer ?
#
loop_
_entity_poly.entity_id
_entity_poly.type
_entity_poly.pdbx_seq_one_letter_code
_entity_poly.pdbx_strand_id
1 'polypeptide(L)'
;MARRAQYARLGSRCHGNEQHGARRSSPHYTASAMDGIAVKAADTYGANETNPIILDNSQYLEVDTGEYVPRSFDAVIMIEDVNFINDQVQIIKPAVPWQHIRSIGEDLVEQDMIVPSLSLIGPYELASFRTASVNRVQVIKKPVVAIIPTGTELIETGNAN
;
A
#
# COMPACT_ATOMS: atom_id res chain seq x y z
N MET A 1 23.67 30.20 9.39
CA MET A 1 24.37 28.90 9.27
C MET A 1 23.50 27.93 8.53
N ALA A 2 23.84 27.54 7.32
CA ALA A 2 23.09 26.57 6.53
C ALA A 2 23.22 25.18 7.19
N ARG A 3 22.10 24.62 7.64
CA ARG A 3 22.07 23.24 8.15
C ARG A 3 22.30 22.31 6.96
N ARG A 4 23.37 21.51 6.96
CA ARG A 4 23.59 20.49 5.94
C ARG A 4 22.47 19.45 6.03
N ALA A 5 21.67 19.32 4.97
CA ALA A 5 20.74 18.23 4.82
C ALA A 5 21.51 16.90 4.71
N GLN A 6 21.04 15.90 5.40
CA GLN A 6 21.62 14.57 5.37
C GLN A 6 20.53 13.59 4.93
N TYR A 7 20.85 12.72 3.97
CA TYR A 7 19.93 11.65 3.58
C TYR A 7 19.98 10.54 4.62
N ALA A 8 18.86 10.24 5.26
CA ALA A 8 18.76 9.06 6.10
C ALA A 8 18.44 7.82 5.27
N ARG A 9 19.08 6.71 5.59
CA ARG A 9 18.55 5.39 5.19
C ARG A 9 17.26 5.16 5.96
N LEU A 10 16.25 4.66 5.26
CA LEU A 10 14.95 4.30 5.84
C LEU A 10 15.18 3.37 7.05
N GLY A 11 14.80 3.78 8.25
CA GLY A 11 14.96 3.02 9.49
C GLY A 11 15.28 3.84 10.75
N SER A 12 15.59 5.12 10.62
CA SER A 12 15.85 5.99 11.79
C SER A 12 14.74 7.01 11.99
N ARG A 13 14.30 7.22 13.22
CA ARG A 13 13.43 8.36 13.54
C ARG A 13 14.18 9.65 13.25
N CYS A 14 13.71 10.45 12.32
CA CYS A 14 14.29 11.72 11.92
C CYS A 14 13.20 12.69 11.49
N HIS A 15 13.49 13.99 11.50
CA HIS A 15 12.57 14.97 10.98
C HIS A 15 12.86 15.21 9.50
N GLY A 16 11.84 15.11 8.66
CA GLY A 16 11.93 15.48 7.27
C GLY A 16 12.25 16.98 7.13
N ASN A 17 13.15 17.34 6.20
CA ASN A 17 13.54 18.72 5.94
C ASN A 17 12.68 19.36 4.85
N GLU A 18 12.07 18.55 4.00
CA GLU A 18 11.27 18.99 2.86
C GLU A 18 9.95 18.23 2.82
N GLN A 19 8.98 18.79 2.10
CA GLN A 19 7.76 18.10 1.75
C GLN A 19 8.07 17.00 0.73
N HIS A 20 7.58 15.80 0.97
CA HIS A 20 7.77 14.67 0.08
C HIS A 20 6.44 14.22 -0.50
N GLY A 21 6.35 14.22 -1.84
CA GLY A 21 5.23 13.67 -2.58
C GLY A 21 5.48 12.23 -3.01
N ALA A 22 4.40 11.51 -3.24
CA ALA A 22 4.41 10.17 -3.82
C ALA A 22 4.96 10.21 -5.25
N ARG A 23 5.85 9.28 -5.58
CA ARG A 23 6.41 9.12 -6.95
C ARG A 23 5.64 8.12 -7.79
N ARG A 24 4.71 7.40 -7.17
CA ARG A 24 3.91 6.35 -7.79
C ARG A 24 2.65 6.15 -6.99
N SER A 25 1.54 5.96 -7.69
CA SER A 25 0.27 5.58 -7.05
C SER A 25 0.36 4.17 -6.45
N SER A 26 -0.44 3.92 -5.42
CA SER A 26 -0.60 2.63 -4.78
C SER A 26 -2.10 2.29 -4.63
N PRO A 27 -2.54 1.14 -5.12
CA PRO A 27 -1.90 0.28 -6.12
C PRO A 27 -1.54 1.06 -7.40
N HIS A 28 -0.56 0.57 -8.16
CA HIS A 28 -0.18 1.20 -9.44
C HIS A 28 -0.78 0.46 -10.65
N TYR A 29 -1.58 -0.54 -10.39
CA TYR A 29 -2.39 -1.29 -11.35
C TYR A 29 -3.71 -1.69 -10.69
N THR A 30 -4.69 -2.04 -11.49
CA THR A 30 -5.96 -2.59 -11.01
C THR A 30 -5.71 -3.99 -10.48
N ALA A 31 -6.02 -4.23 -9.21
CA ALA A 31 -5.72 -5.48 -8.51
C ALA A 31 -6.98 -6.16 -7.98
N SER A 32 -6.94 -7.48 -7.86
CA SER A 32 -7.96 -8.22 -7.14
C SER A 32 -7.87 -7.94 -5.63
N ALA A 33 -9.01 -7.74 -5.00
CA ALA A 33 -9.11 -7.62 -3.54
C ALA A 33 -9.31 -8.98 -2.84
N MET A 34 -9.66 -10.03 -3.59
CA MET A 34 -9.98 -11.38 -3.10
C MET A 34 -9.41 -12.44 -4.04
N ASP A 35 -9.23 -13.64 -3.50
CA ASP A 35 -8.96 -14.83 -4.33
C ASP A 35 -10.24 -15.27 -5.03
N GLY A 36 -10.17 -15.60 -6.30
CA GLY A 36 -11.34 -16.00 -7.07
C GLY A 36 -11.17 -15.90 -8.58
N ILE A 37 -12.20 -15.45 -9.27
CA ILE A 37 -12.19 -15.28 -10.72
C ILE A 37 -12.54 -13.86 -11.14
N ALA A 38 -11.72 -13.26 -12.00
CA ALA A 38 -12.04 -12.02 -12.68
C ALA A 38 -12.96 -12.30 -13.87
N VAL A 39 -14.04 -11.53 -13.96
CA VAL A 39 -15.11 -11.71 -14.95
C VAL A 39 -15.57 -10.35 -15.50
N LYS A 40 -16.34 -10.37 -16.57
CA LYS A 40 -17.19 -9.23 -16.93
C LYS A 40 -18.50 -9.33 -16.16
N ALA A 41 -18.83 -8.34 -15.37
CA ALA A 41 -20.07 -8.29 -14.60
C ALA A 41 -21.30 -8.54 -15.50
N ALA A 42 -21.30 -8.01 -16.72
CA ALA A 42 -22.38 -8.19 -17.69
C ALA A 42 -22.65 -9.65 -18.05
N ASP A 43 -21.61 -10.50 -18.07
CA ASP A 43 -21.75 -11.93 -18.41
C ASP A 43 -22.34 -12.75 -17.24
N THR A 44 -22.47 -12.15 -16.07
CA THR A 44 -22.97 -12.78 -14.84
C THR A 44 -24.44 -12.45 -14.53
N TYR A 45 -25.03 -11.52 -15.26
CA TYR A 45 -26.39 -11.03 -14.96
C TYR A 45 -27.43 -12.14 -15.08
N GLY A 46 -28.30 -12.23 -14.07
CA GLY A 46 -29.33 -13.26 -14.00
C GLY A 46 -28.89 -14.56 -13.35
N ALA A 47 -27.61 -14.68 -12.96
CA ALA A 47 -27.16 -15.85 -12.20
C ALA A 47 -27.92 -15.94 -10.86
N ASN A 48 -28.44 -17.13 -10.55
CA ASN A 48 -29.07 -17.45 -9.27
C ASN A 48 -29.05 -18.98 -9.07
N GLU A 49 -29.44 -19.44 -7.88
CA GLU A 49 -29.41 -20.87 -7.54
C GLU A 49 -30.28 -21.74 -8.47
N THR A 50 -31.40 -21.20 -8.97
CA THR A 50 -32.29 -21.92 -9.88
C THR A 50 -31.88 -21.81 -11.36
N ASN A 51 -31.08 -20.81 -11.69
CA ASN A 51 -30.55 -20.56 -13.04
C ASN A 51 -29.08 -20.16 -12.97
N PRO A 52 -28.20 -21.12 -12.68
CA PRO A 52 -26.77 -20.86 -12.64
C PRO A 52 -26.23 -20.53 -14.04
N ILE A 53 -25.22 -19.67 -14.09
CA ILE A 53 -24.50 -19.34 -15.33
C ILE A 53 -23.21 -20.15 -15.36
N ILE A 54 -22.89 -20.72 -16.53
CA ILE A 54 -21.65 -21.43 -16.79
C ILE A 54 -20.77 -20.55 -17.66
N LEU A 55 -19.55 -20.27 -17.19
CA LEU A 55 -18.53 -19.50 -17.89
C LEU A 55 -17.50 -20.45 -18.49
N ASP A 56 -17.11 -20.20 -19.72
CA ASP A 56 -16.02 -20.89 -20.39
C ASP A 56 -14.67 -20.27 -20.02
N ASN A 57 -13.56 -20.99 -20.23
CA ASN A 57 -12.19 -20.54 -19.94
C ASN A 57 -11.79 -19.21 -20.57
N SER A 58 -12.49 -18.74 -21.61
CA SER A 58 -12.27 -17.44 -22.22
C SER A 58 -13.01 -16.28 -21.52
N GLN A 59 -13.97 -16.60 -20.64
CA GLN A 59 -14.85 -15.63 -19.98
C GLN A 59 -14.43 -15.29 -18.55
N TYR A 60 -13.45 -15.99 -18.00
CA TYR A 60 -12.91 -15.72 -16.69
C TYR A 60 -11.38 -15.85 -16.66
N LEU A 61 -10.78 -15.30 -15.61
CA LEU A 61 -9.37 -15.46 -15.27
C LEU A 61 -9.28 -15.73 -13.78
N GLU A 62 -8.62 -16.83 -13.39
CA GLU A 62 -8.30 -17.05 -11.97
C GLU A 62 -7.32 -16.01 -11.49
N VAL A 63 -7.58 -15.44 -10.31
CA VAL A 63 -6.76 -14.39 -9.70
C VAL A 63 -6.65 -14.58 -8.19
N ASP A 64 -5.45 -14.36 -7.67
CA ASP A 64 -5.20 -14.27 -6.25
C ASP A 64 -5.30 -12.81 -5.75
N THR A 65 -5.47 -12.64 -4.45
CA THR A 65 -5.49 -11.31 -3.81
C THR A 65 -4.22 -10.53 -4.15
N GLY A 66 -4.37 -9.34 -4.69
CA GLY A 66 -3.27 -8.47 -5.10
C GLY A 66 -2.81 -8.69 -6.54
N GLU A 67 -3.28 -9.70 -7.26
CA GLU A 67 -2.94 -9.91 -8.66
C GLU A 67 -3.58 -8.88 -9.59
N TYR A 68 -2.94 -8.69 -10.73
CA TYR A 68 -3.40 -7.76 -11.77
C TYR A 68 -4.68 -8.26 -12.44
N VAL A 69 -5.71 -7.43 -12.45
CA VAL A 69 -6.96 -7.66 -13.19
C VAL A 69 -6.88 -6.94 -14.54
N PRO A 70 -6.86 -7.68 -15.66
CA PRO A 70 -6.88 -7.07 -17.01
C PRO A 70 -8.12 -6.24 -17.26
N ARG A 71 -7.99 -5.19 -18.09
CA ARG A 71 -9.10 -4.29 -18.45
C ARG A 71 -10.28 -4.97 -19.18
N SER A 72 -10.09 -6.20 -19.63
CA SER A 72 -11.16 -7.02 -20.21
C SER A 72 -12.18 -7.48 -19.19
N PHE A 73 -11.84 -7.44 -17.90
CA PHE A 73 -12.67 -7.83 -16.78
C PHE A 73 -12.93 -6.59 -15.88
N ASP A 74 -14.09 -6.55 -15.25
CA ASP A 74 -14.52 -5.41 -14.44
C ASP A 74 -15.12 -5.82 -13.09
N ALA A 75 -15.04 -7.11 -12.72
CA ALA A 75 -15.46 -7.62 -11.43
C ALA A 75 -14.65 -8.86 -11.04
N VAL A 76 -14.57 -9.14 -9.74
CA VAL A 76 -14.04 -10.40 -9.21
C VAL A 76 -15.12 -11.08 -8.37
N ILE A 77 -15.33 -12.38 -8.60
CA ILE A 77 -16.18 -13.24 -7.77
C ILE A 77 -15.25 -14.05 -6.87
N MET A 78 -15.54 -14.07 -5.57
CA MET A 78 -14.75 -14.81 -4.59
C MET A 78 -14.78 -16.32 -4.88
N ILE A 79 -13.69 -17.00 -4.54
CA ILE A 79 -13.54 -18.43 -4.79
C ILE A 79 -14.63 -19.26 -4.11
N GLU A 80 -15.16 -18.79 -2.97
CA GLU A 80 -16.23 -19.45 -2.21
C GLU A 80 -17.61 -19.41 -2.91
N ASP A 81 -17.80 -18.47 -3.83
CA ASP A 81 -19.03 -18.31 -4.62
C ASP A 81 -18.93 -18.95 -6.01
N VAL A 82 -17.86 -19.73 -6.24
CA VAL A 82 -17.53 -20.33 -7.53
C VAL A 82 -17.51 -21.86 -7.44
N ASN A 83 -18.16 -22.55 -8.41
CA ASN A 83 -18.09 -23.99 -8.55
C ASN A 83 -17.31 -24.35 -9.83
N PHE A 84 -16.18 -25.02 -9.70
CA PHE A 84 -15.43 -25.57 -10.83
C PHE A 84 -16.04 -26.89 -11.28
N ILE A 85 -16.45 -26.99 -12.54
CA ILE A 85 -17.05 -28.18 -13.15
C ILE A 85 -16.23 -28.51 -14.39
N ASN A 86 -15.35 -29.50 -14.29
CA ASN A 86 -14.36 -29.83 -15.32
C ASN A 86 -13.52 -28.58 -15.68
N ASP A 87 -13.57 -28.15 -16.97
CA ASP A 87 -12.87 -26.97 -17.48
C ASP A 87 -13.76 -25.73 -17.54
N GLN A 88 -14.88 -25.70 -16.83
CA GLN A 88 -15.83 -24.59 -16.79
C GLN A 88 -16.11 -24.16 -15.37
N VAL A 89 -16.61 -22.93 -15.22
CA VAL A 89 -16.97 -22.36 -13.93
C VAL A 89 -18.47 -22.08 -13.89
N GLN A 90 -19.11 -22.58 -12.85
CA GLN A 90 -20.51 -22.30 -12.54
C GLN A 90 -20.59 -21.23 -11.44
N ILE A 91 -21.40 -20.21 -11.68
CA ILE A 91 -21.71 -19.15 -10.72
C ILE A 91 -23.23 -19.09 -10.46
N ILE A 92 -23.60 -18.79 -9.22
CA ILE A 92 -24.99 -18.71 -8.75
C ILE A 92 -25.36 -17.32 -8.25
N LYS A 93 -24.42 -16.36 -8.29
CA LYS A 93 -24.64 -14.95 -7.91
C LYS A 93 -24.07 -14.04 -8.99
N PRO A 94 -24.82 -12.99 -9.38
CA PRO A 94 -24.28 -12.00 -10.31
C PRO A 94 -23.23 -11.14 -9.62
N ALA A 95 -22.21 -10.71 -10.38
CA ALA A 95 -21.26 -9.70 -9.95
C ALA A 95 -21.73 -8.32 -10.39
N VAL A 96 -21.38 -7.30 -9.64
CA VAL A 96 -21.56 -5.90 -10.04
C VAL A 96 -20.22 -5.31 -10.53
N PRO A 97 -20.25 -4.35 -11.47
CA PRO A 97 -19.01 -3.69 -11.91
C PRO A 97 -18.20 -3.15 -10.73
N TRP A 98 -16.88 -3.36 -10.78
CA TRP A 98 -15.89 -3.01 -9.75
C TRP A 98 -15.98 -3.79 -8.43
N GLN A 99 -16.79 -4.83 -8.37
CA GLN A 99 -16.85 -5.71 -7.21
C GLN A 99 -15.48 -6.36 -6.97
N HIS A 100 -14.98 -6.27 -5.73
CA HIS A 100 -13.70 -6.83 -5.28
C HIS A 100 -12.49 -6.45 -6.16
N ILE A 101 -12.52 -5.27 -6.76
CA ILE A 101 -11.42 -4.69 -7.52
C ILE A 101 -10.85 -3.48 -6.76
N ARG A 102 -9.53 -3.49 -6.55
CA ARG A 102 -8.79 -2.35 -6.03
C ARG A 102 -8.34 -1.45 -7.18
N SER A 103 -8.78 -0.21 -7.13
CA SER A 103 -8.45 0.79 -8.16
C SER A 103 -7.03 1.33 -8.03
N ILE A 104 -6.47 1.78 -9.15
CA ILE A 104 -5.20 2.50 -9.14
C ILE A 104 -5.31 3.73 -8.23
N GLY A 105 -4.36 3.90 -7.30
CA GLY A 105 -4.31 5.05 -6.41
C GLY A 105 -5.31 5.01 -5.26
N GLU A 106 -5.93 3.86 -4.98
CA GLU A 106 -6.88 3.72 -3.86
C GLU A 106 -6.27 4.11 -2.50
N ASP A 107 -5.00 3.74 -2.26
CA ASP A 107 -4.30 4.07 -1.02
C ASP A 107 -3.59 5.42 -1.10
N LEU A 108 -3.00 5.74 -2.26
CA LEU A 108 -2.15 6.91 -2.45
C LEU A 108 -2.01 7.22 -3.96
N VAL A 109 -2.23 8.45 -4.35
CA VAL A 109 -2.05 8.91 -5.73
C VAL A 109 -0.66 9.51 -5.93
N GLU A 110 -0.10 9.35 -7.13
CA GLU A 110 1.15 10.01 -7.50
C GLU A 110 1.05 11.54 -7.29
N GLN A 111 2.08 12.12 -6.69
CA GLN A 111 2.19 13.51 -6.23
C GLN A 111 1.44 13.85 -4.94
N ASP A 112 0.64 12.95 -4.37
CA ASP A 112 0.07 13.18 -3.05
C ASP A 112 1.18 13.43 -2.02
N MET A 113 0.95 14.39 -1.13
CA MET A 113 1.86 14.68 -0.05
C MET A 113 1.84 13.56 1.00
N ILE A 114 2.96 12.87 1.16
CA ILE A 114 3.10 11.81 2.18
C ILE A 114 3.31 12.41 3.56
N VAL A 115 4.24 13.36 3.66
CA VAL A 115 4.52 14.09 4.91
C VAL A 115 4.84 15.55 4.63
N PRO A 116 4.37 16.48 5.45
CA PRO A 116 4.80 17.88 5.40
C PRO A 116 6.24 18.04 5.90
N SER A 117 6.84 19.18 5.58
CA SER A 117 8.17 19.56 6.10
C SER A 117 8.19 19.55 7.62
N LEU A 118 9.34 19.20 8.19
CA LEU A 118 9.60 19.14 9.64
C LEU A 118 8.79 18.11 10.41
N SER A 119 8.12 17.20 9.73
CA SER A 119 7.42 16.08 10.37
C SER A 119 8.40 15.03 10.89
N LEU A 120 8.04 14.41 11.99
CA LEU A 120 8.75 13.23 12.50
C LEU A 120 8.44 12.04 11.59
N ILE A 121 9.48 11.41 11.06
CA ILE A 121 9.36 10.22 10.25
C ILE A 121 9.39 8.99 11.16
N GLY A 122 8.25 8.34 11.32
CA GLY A 122 8.07 7.09 12.05
C GLY A 122 7.90 5.89 11.11
N PRO A 123 7.54 4.72 11.65
CA PRO A 123 7.34 3.50 10.85
C PRO A 123 6.24 3.62 9.79
N TYR A 124 5.15 4.33 10.07
CA TYR A 124 4.04 4.51 9.14
C TYR A 124 4.44 5.37 7.94
N GLU A 125 5.13 6.48 8.18
CA GLU A 125 5.67 7.34 7.12
C GLU A 125 6.69 6.58 6.28
N LEU A 126 7.51 5.72 6.90
CA LEU A 126 8.45 4.86 6.19
C LEU A 126 7.75 3.86 5.27
N ALA A 127 6.66 3.24 5.73
CA ALA A 127 5.84 2.35 4.92
C ALA A 127 5.25 3.10 3.72
N SER A 128 4.64 4.27 3.95
CA SER A 128 4.07 5.13 2.90
C SER A 128 5.14 5.55 1.88
N PHE A 129 6.33 5.95 2.31
CA PHE A 129 7.45 6.26 1.40
C PHE A 129 7.84 5.08 0.52
N ARG A 130 7.90 3.87 1.10
CA ARG A 130 8.24 2.65 0.35
C ARG A 130 7.19 2.32 -0.69
N THR A 131 5.92 2.34 -0.29
CA THR A 131 4.77 2.12 -1.16
C THR A 131 4.75 3.14 -2.31
N ALA A 132 5.03 4.41 -2.01
CA ALA A 132 5.11 5.50 -2.97
C ALA A 132 6.41 5.55 -3.80
N SER A 133 7.26 4.54 -3.72
CA SER A 133 8.57 4.46 -4.41
C SER A 133 9.55 5.58 -4.04
N VAL A 134 9.42 6.17 -2.85
CA VAL A 134 10.36 7.15 -2.29
C VAL A 134 11.44 6.42 -1.47
N ASN A 135 12.63 6.30 -2.03
CA ASN A 135 13.74 5.53 -1.42
C ASN A 135 14.71 6.38 -0.61
N ARG A 136 14.66 7.71 -0.75
CA ARG A 136 15.54 8.66 -0.06
C ARG A 136 14.76 9.90 0.32
N VAL A 137 14.93 10.34 1.56
CA VAL A 137 14.33 11.57 2.09
C VAL A 137 15.41 12.44 2.70
N GLN A 138 15.25 13.76 2.58
CA GLN A 138 16.12 14.71 3.26
C GLN A 138 15.66 14.87 4.70
N VAL A 139 16.59 14.82 5.63
CA VAL A 139 16.28 14.93 7.06
C VAL A 139 17.20 15.92 7.75
N ILE A 140 16.73 16.48 8.86
CA ILE A 140 17.52 17.34 9.71
C ILE A 140 18.53 16.49 10.47
N LYS A 141 19.80 16.85 10.40
CA LYS A 141 20.87 16.21 11.19
C LYS A 141 20.59 16.40 12.68
N LYS A 142 20.66 15.33 13.45
CA LYS A 142 20.60 15.41 14.91
C LYS A 142 21.68 16.37 15.43
N PRO A 143 21.35 17.28 16.37
CA PRO A 143 22.36 18.14 16.98
C PRO A 143 23.37 17.30 17.78
N VAL A 144 24.61 17.73 17.76
CA VAL A 144 25.61 17.22 18.69
C VAL A 144 25.60 18.15 19.91
N VAL A 145 25.32 17.60 21.08
CA VAL A 145 25.26 18.34 22.33
C VAL A 145 26.46 17.97 23.18
N ALA A 146 27.22 18.98 23.61
CA ALA A 146 28.26 18.83 24.64
C ALA A 146 27.69 19.35 25.98
N ILE A 147 27.78 18.53 27.00
CA ILE A 147 27.39 18.87 28.36
C ILE A 147 28.69 19.19 29.11
N ILE A 148 28.86 20.43 29.55
CA ILE A 148 30.01 20.87 30.34
C ILE A 148 29.52 21.11 31.74
N PRO A 149 29.78 20.21 32.70
CA PRO A 149 29.42 20.46 34.10
C PRO A 149 30.28 21.61 34.66
N THR A 150 29.63 22.52 35.34
CA THR A 150 30.29 23.63 36.03
C THR A 150 29.81 23.65 37.48
N GLY A 151 30.76 23.73 38.41
CA GLY A 151 30.46 23.71 39.83
C GLY A 151 31.32 22.68 40.57
N THR A 152 31.78 23.03 41.76
CA THR A 152 32.62 22.16 42.60
C THR A 152 31.78 21.11 43.36
N GLU A 153 30.45 21.25 43.36
CA GLU A 153 29.48 20.36 43.96
C GLU A 153 29.10 19.16 43.09
N LEU A 154 29.52 19.17 41.80
CA LEU A 154 29.18 18.12 40.86
C LEU A 154 30.19 16.97 40.92
N ILE A 155 29.72 15.76 41.21
CA ILE A 155 30.53 14.55 41.32
C ILE A 155 30.25 13.67 40.10
N GLU A 156 31.29 13.10 39.48
CA GLU A 156 31.11 12.08 38.43
C GLU A 156 30.42 10.86 39.00
N THR A 157 29.34 10.41 38.31
CA THR A 157 28.65 9.16 38.62
C THR A 157 29.61 7.99 38.45
N GLY A 158 30.13 7.47 39.51
CA GLY A 158 31.14 6.40 39.57
C GLY A 158 32.18 6.59 40.65
N ASN A 159 32.31 7.81 41.18
CA ASN A 159 33.23 8.16 42.27
C ASN A 159 32.49 8.54 43.56
N ALA A 160 31.22 8.16 43.73
CA ALA A 160 30.52 8.26 45.01
C ALA A 160 31.01 7.14 45.93
N ASN A 161 31.95 7.49 46.81
CA ASN A 161 32.26 6.67 48.02
C ASN A 161 31.22 7.00 49.08
#